data_a675c2a366d8308bc62b5675947d7053
#
_entry.id   a675c2a366d8308bc62b5675947d7053
#
_cell.length_a   1.000
_cell.length_b   1.000
_cell.length_c   1.000
_cell.angle_alpha   90.00
_cell.angle_beta   90.00
_cell.angle_gamma   90.00
#
_symmetry.space_group_name_H-M   'P 1'
#
loop_
_entity.id
_entity.type
_entity.pdbx_description
1 polymer ?
#
loop_
_entity_poly.entity_id
_entity_poly.type
_entity_poly.pdbx_seq_one_letter_code
_entity_poly.pdbx_strand_id
1 'polypeptide(L)'
;MRLKKDSSEQKLRGAYYTPLQLADAMVELFASQNISTVLEPSCGDGVFLDALQNLNLLNKVDKLTAVEIEPDEAEKVRDRYSEFEQIEVCTEDFFDFYNRVLGKKQYDLILGNPPYIRYQYLKESQREMQSQILTSHGMKANKLINAWVAFIVACVQLLSEKGKIAFVIPAEILQVAYAEDLRLYLANNLAKITLITFEQLVFPDIEQEVVVFIGEKGEEEKGIRIIEMNNLRGFAQLDLSQNGFQKLQHVKEKWTKYFVNAEEMSLIQELRADKRFAQFSEYGIINVGITTGNNGYFSITEETSEQYQLSEVTLPLIG
;
A
#
# COMPACT_ATOMS: atom_id res chain seq x y z
N MET A 1 11.11 3.37 26.55
CA MET A 1 10.78 4.78 26.22
C MET A 1 11.65 5.18 25.03
N ARG A 2 11.15 5.03 23.78
CA ARG A 2 11.89 5.43 22.57
C ARG A 2 11.92 6.95 22.51
N LEU A 3 13.10 7.53 22.33
CA LEU A 3 13.29 8.97 22.32
C LEU A 3 12.65 9.59 21.06
N LYS A 4 12.09 10.81 21.16
CA LYS A 4 11.48 11.54 20.02
C LYS A 4 12.38 11.65 18.76
N LYS A 5 13.68 11.49 18.90
CA LYS A 5 14.66 11.52 17.81
C LYS A 5 14.58 10.29 16.92
N ASP A 6 14.35 9.10 17.53
CA ASP A 6 14.24 7.82 16.79
C ASP A 6 12.95 7.77 15.95
N SER A 7 11.86 8.39 16.43
CA SER A 7 10.59 8.45 15.70
C SER A 7 10.64 9.34 14.45
N SER A 8 11.55 10.33 14.40
CA SER A 8 11.71 11.19 13.21
C SER A 8 12.53 10.50 12.11
N GLU A 9 13.56 9.75 12.46
CA GLU A 9 14.38 8.98 11.51
C GLU A 9 13.59 7.79 10.94
N GLN A 10 12.80 7.08 11.76
CA GLN A 10 11.89 6.04 11.29
C GLN A 10 10.86 6.56 10.28
N LYS A 11 10.24 7.72 10.56
CA LYS A 11 9.31 8.37 9.62
C LYS A 11 9.97 8.75 8.28
N LEU A 12 11.23 9.19 8.33
CA LEU A 12 11.99 9.52 7.11
C LEU A 12 12.33 8.29 6.28
N ARG A 13 12.54 7.14 6.93
CA ARG A 13 12.82 5.85 6.27
C ARG A 13 11.54 5.14 5.81
N GLY A 14 10.35 5.66 6.15
CA GLY A 14 9.05 5.03 5.82
C GLY A 14 8.85 3.66 6.48
N ALA A 15 9.63 3.34 7.51
CA ALA A 15 9.57 2.08 8.24
C ALA A 15 8.43 2.11 9.25
N TYR A 16 7.33 1.48 8.90
CA TYR A 16 6.19 1.23 9.79
C TYR A 16 6.14 -0.25 10.13
N TYR A 17 6.41 -0.59 11.39
CA TYR A 17 6.33 -1.98 11.84
C TYR A 17 4.88 -2.46 11.84
N THR A 18 4.64 -3.53 11.14
CA THR A 18 3.31 -4.17 11.08
C THR A 18 2.99 -4.78 12.45
N PRO A 19 1.80 -4.53 13.03
CA PRO A 19 1.39 -5.26 14.23
C PRO A 19 1.34 -6.77 13.97
N LEU A 20 1.89 -7.57 14.89
CA LEU A 20 1.92 -9.04 14.75
C LEU A 20 0.52 -9.62 14.48
N GLN A 21 -0.52 -9.08 15.14
CA GLN A 21 -1.90 -9.52 14.92
C GLN A 21 -2.36 -9.33 13.47
N LEU A 22 -1.91 -8.27 12.79
CA LEU A 22 -2.21 -8.07 11.37
C LEU A 22 -1.42 -9.05 10.51
N ALA A 23 -0.14 -9.25 10.81
CA ALA A 23 0.70 -10.21 10.09
C ALA A 23 0.15 -11.64 10.23
N ASP A 24 -0.19 -12.08 11.44
CA ASP A 24 -0.83 -13.39 11.70
C ASP A 24 -2.11 -13.55 10.86
N ALA A 25 -3.01 -12.57 10.91
CA ALA A 25 -4.27 -12.61 10.17
C ALA A 25 -4.05 -12.62 8.64
N MET A 26 -3.07 -11.88 8.12
CA MET A 26 -2.73 -11.91 6.69
C MET A 26 -2.18 -13.26 6.27
N VAL A 27 -1.29 -13.85 7.06
CA VAL A 27 -0.68 -15.17 6.78
C VAL A 27 -1.73 -16.28 6.86
N GLU A 28 -2.66 -16.21 7.81
CA GLU A 28 -3.74 -17.19 7.99
C GLU A 28 -4.63 -17.33 6.73
N LEU A 29 -4.83 -16.27 5.96
CA LEU A 29 -5.57 -16.31 4.69
C LEU A 29 -4.98 -17.29 3.66
N PHE A 30 -3.72 -17.65 3.82
CA PHE A 30 -2.99 -18.54 2.92
C PHE A 30 -2.67 -19.90 3.55
N ALA A 31 -3.05 -20.14 4.80
CA ALA A 31 -2.65 -21.33 5.57
C ALA A 31 -3.11 -22.68 4.96
N SER A 32 -4.24 -22.68 4.24
CA SER A 32 -4.79 -23.85 3.55
C SER A 32 -4.25 -24.06 2.13
N GLN A 33 -3.41 -23.14 1.64
CA GLN A 33 -2.89 -23.16 0.26
C GLN A 33 -1.56 -23.90 0.20
N ASN A 34 -1.28 -24.48 -0.97
CA ASN A 34 0.02 -25.11 -1.22
C ASN A 34 1.00 -24.05 -1.73
N ILE A 35 1.86 -23.53 -0.83
CA ILE A 35 2.84 -22.49 -1.08
C ILE A 35 4.21 -23.06 -0.83
N SER A 36 5.03 -23.16 -1.87
CA SER A 36 6.40 -23.67 -1.79
C SER A 36 7.42 -22.54 -1.63
N THR A 37 7.20 -21.41 -2.28
CA THR A 37 8.17 -20.30 -2.30
C THR A 37 7.57 -19.01 -1.79
N VAL A 38 8.24 -18.38 -0.82
CA VAL A 38 7.79 -17.13 -0.20
C VAL A 38 8.88 -16.07 -0.35
N LEU A 39 8.46 -14.81 -0.62
CA LEU A 39 9.31 -13.62 -0.58
C LEU A 39 8.73 -12.58 0.37
N GLU A 40 9.55 -12.05 1.25
CA GLU A 40 9.31 -10.84 2.01
C GLU A 40 10.31 -9.77 1.56
N PRO A 41 9.90 -8.77 0.75
CA PRO A 41 10.81 -7.85 0.06
C PRO A 41 11.36 -6.72 0.93
N SER A 42 10.88 -6.58 2.16
CA SER A 42 11.32 -5.57 3.15
C SER A 42 10.95 -6.05 4.55
N CYS A 43 11.72 -7.02 5.06
CA CYS A 43 11.28 -7.78 6.23
C CYS A 43 11.40 -7.02 7.56
N GLY A 44 12.18 -5.94 7.64
CA GLY A 44 12.38 -5.21 8.87
C GLY A 44 12.83 -6.12 10.01
N ASP A 45 12.08 -6.13 11.09
CA ASP A 45 12.32 -6.99 12.25
C ASP A 45 11.78 -8.44 12.09
N GLY A 46 11.21 -8.78 10.92
CA GLY A 46 10.78 -10.15 10.57
C GLY A 46 9.40 -10.55 11.06
N VAL A 47 8.49 -9.60 11.23
CA VAL A 47 7.15 -9.87 11.78
C VAL A 47 6.33 -10.88 10.94
N PHE A 48 6.49 -10.91 9.62
CA PHE A 48 5.80 -11.90 8.77
C PHE A 48 6.44 -13.28 8.87
N LEU A 49 7.74 -13.37 9.14
CA LEU A 49 8.37 -14.64 9.48
C LEU A 49 7.86 -15.16 10.84
N ASP A 50 7.73 -14.27 11.84
CA ASP A 50 7.13 -14.59 13.14
C ASP A 50 5.70 -15.12 12.95
N ALA A 51 4.89 -14.51 12.11
CA ALA A 51 3.53 -14.94 11.79
C ALA A 51 3.50 -16.32 11.11
N LEU A 52 4.38 -16.56 10.14
CA LEU A 52 4.51 -17.86 9.50
C LEU A 52 4.92 -18.96 10.50
N GLN A 53 5.80 -18.63 11.46
CA GLN A 53 6.20 -19.54 12.53
C GLN A 53 5.06 -19.83 13.50
N ASN A 54 4.34 -18.81 13.97
CA ASN A 54 3.20 -18.92 14.89
C ASN A 54 2.12 -19.85 14.34
N LEU A 55 1.88 -19.81 13.03
CA LEU A 55 0.89 -20.65 12.34
C LEU A 55 1.46 -22.01 11.87
N ASN A 56 2.70 -22.35 12.25
CA ASN A 56 3.41 -23.58 11.82
C ASN A 56 3.48 -23.73 10.29
N LEU A 57 3.58 -22.64 9.56
CA LEU A 57 3.65 -22.65 8.09
C LEU A 57 5.08 -22.66 7.56
N LEU A 58 6.09 -22.26 8.34
CA LEU A 58 7.50 -22.30 7.93
C LEU A 58 7.93 -23.70 7.50
N ASN A 59 7.45 -24.75 8.18
CA ASN A 59 7.77 -26.14 7.85
C ASN A 59 7.09 -26.66 6.57
N LYS A 60 6.14 -25.89 6.02
CA LYS A 60 5.43 -26.24 4.77
C LYS A 60 6.01 -25.52 3.55
N VAL A 61 6.90 -24.56 3.77
CA VAL A 61 7.53 -23.76 2.72
C VAL A 61 8.88 -24.38 2.37
N ASP A 62 9.13 -24.62 1.08
CA ASP A 62 10.40 -25.16 0.59
C ASP A 62 11.50 -24.10 0.62
N LYS A 63 11.15 -22.84 0.34
CA LYS A 63 12.08 -21.72 0.35
C LYS A 63 11.38 -20.41 0.74
N LEU A 64 11.96 -19.70 1.72
CA LEU A 64 11.60 -18.34 2.07
C LEU A 64 12.81 -17.43 1.85
N THR A 65 12.60 -16.36 1.11
CA THR A 65 13.61 -15.30 0.94
C THR A 65 13.09 -14.02 1.62
N ALA A 66 13.87 -13.48 2.56
CA ALA A 66 13.62 -12.21 3.21
C ALA A 66 14.69 -11.21 2.79
N VAL A 67 14.29 -10.01 2.39
CA VAL A 67 15.22 -8.94 1.97
C VAL A 67 15.10 -7.79 2.96
N GLU A 68 16.23 -7.29 3.43
CA GLU A 68 16.29 -6.12 4.32
C GLU A 68 17.53 -5.28 3.99
N ILE A 69 17.33 -3.98 3.89
CA ILE A 69 18.41 -3.03 3.55
C ILE A 69 19.26 -2.67 4.76
N GLU A 70 18.68 -2.69 5.96
CA GLU A 70 19.37 -2.35 7.21
C GLU A 70 20.12 -3.57 7.76
N PRO A 71 21.47 -3.55 7.81
CA PRO A 71 22.25 -4.72 8.21
C PRO A 71 21.92 -5.26 9.61
N ASP A 72 21.68 -4.35 10.56
CA ASP A 72 21.39 -4.69 11.95
C ASP A 72 20.04 -5.44 12.10
N GLU A 73 19.03 -5.04 11.31
CA GLU A 73 17.74 -5.73 11.30
C GLU A 73 17.85 -7.08 10.57
N ALA A 74 18.53 -7.12 9.43
CA ALA A 74 18.77 -8.35 8.69
C ALA A 74 19.55 -9.39 9.54
N GLU A 75 20.53 -8.95 10.33
CA GLU A 75 21.30 -9.84 11.22
C GLU A 75 20.42 -10.43 12.32
N LYS A 76 19.58 -9.61 12.98
CA LYS A 76 18.62 -10.08 14.00
C LYS A 76 17.67 -11.15 13.46
N VAL A 77 17.15 -10.96 12.23
CA VAL A 77 16.27 -11.93 11.59
C VAL A 77 17.05 -13.20 11.24
N ARG A 78 18.26 -13.07 10.69
CA ARG A 78 19.12 -14.23 10.36
C ARG A 78 19.44 -15.06 11.58
N ASP A 79 19.80 -14.42 12.71
CA ASP A 79 20.12 -15.12 13.95
C ASP A 79 18.90 -15.84 14.52
N ARG A 80 17.72 -15.17 14.53
CA ARG A 80 16.46 -15.73 15.03
C ARG A 80 16.02 -16.98 14.28
N TYR A 81 16.27 -17.02 12.97
CA TYR A 81 15.83 -18.11 12.10
C TYR A 81 16.96 -18.99 11.61
N SER A 82 18.13 -18.97 12.29
CA SER A 82 19.33 -19.71 11.90
C SER A 82 19.15 -21.24 11.85
N GLU A 83 18.17 -21.78 12.55
CA GLU A 83 17.83 -23.22 12.55
C GLU A 83 17.01 -23.65 11.32
N PHE A 84 16.49 -22.71 10.53
CA PHE A 84 15.64 -22.97 9.36
C PHE A 84 16.45 -22.86 8.07
N GLU A 85 16.98 -23.97 7.56
CA GLU A 85 17.82 -24.02 6.34
C GLU A 85 17.12 -23.46 5.09
N GLN A 86 15.77 -23.50 5.04
CA GLN A 86 14.98 -22.98 3.93
C GLN A 86 14.84 -21.45 3.93
N ILE A 87 15.27 -20.75 5.00
CA ILE A 87 15.18 -19.29 5.10
C ILE A 87 16.49 -18.64 4.64
N GLU A 88 16.41 -17.82 3.61
CA GLU A 88 17.50 -16.99 3.08
C GLU A 88 17.24 -15.50 3.43
N VAL A 89 18.09 -14.90 4.28
CA VAL A 89 18.01 -13.47 4.60
C VAL A 89 19.06 -12.72 3.80
N CYS A 90 18.62 -11.89 2.85
CA CYS A 90 19.48 -11.07 1.98
C CYS A 90 19.59 -9.65 2.55
N THR A 91 20.82 -9.20 2.83
CA THR A 91 21.10 -7.83 3.29
C THR A 91 21.46 -6.97 2.09
N GLU A 92 20.46 -6.43 1.41
CA GLU A 92 20.63 -5.61 0.21
C GLU A 92 19.40 -4.72 -0.04
N ASP A 93 19.53 -3.72 -0.93
CA ASP A 93 18.37 -2.97 -1.42
C ASP A 93 17.44 -3.90 -2.23
N PHE A 94 16.13 -3.81 -2.01
CA PHE A 94 15.18 -4.66 -2.72
C PHE A 94 15.23 -4.51 -4.24
N PHE A 95 15.51 -3.33 -4.78
CA PHE A 95 15.59 -3.16 -6.22
C PHE A 95 16.84 -3.77 -6.82
N ASP A 96 17.95 -3.82 -6.07
CA ASP A 96 19.15 -4.59 -6.46
C ASP A 96 18.85 -6.09 -6.45
N PHE A 97 18.19 -6.56 -5.40
CA PHE A 97 17.70 -7.94 -5.32
C PHE A 97 16.79 -8.27 -6.51
N TYR A 98 15.79 -7.43 -6.79
CA TYR A 98 14.86 -7.61 -7.91
C TYR A 98 15.61 -7.77 -9.25
N ASN A 99 16.53 -6.87 -9.57
CA ASN A 99 17.31 -6.92 -10.80
C ASN A 99 18.15 -8.21 -10.91
N ARG A 100 18.67 -8.71 -9.79
CA ARG A 100 19.46 -9.93 -9.73
C ARG A 100 18.65 -11.19 -9.99
N VAL A 101 17.39 -11.23 -9.54
CA VAL A 101 16.54 -12.43 -9.57
C VAL A 101 15.49 -12.42 -10.68
N LEU A 102 15.21 -11.27 -11.30
CA LEU A 102 14.22 -11.13 -12.37
C LEU A 102 14.49 -12.13 -13.51
N GLY A 103 13.46 -12.88 -13.90
CA GLY A 103 13.55 -13.94 -14.90
C GLY A 103 14.25 -15.22 -14.47
N LYS A 104 14.73 -15.30 -13.21
CA LYS A 104 15.46 -16.46 -12.66
C LYS A 104 14.72 -17.11 -11.48
N LYS A 105 14.00 -16.31 -10.69
CA LYS A 105 13.23 -16.79 -9.53
C LYS A 105 11.78 -16.29 -9.64
N GLN A 106 10.86 -17.11 -9.20
CA GLN A 106 9.44 -16.76 -9.05
C GLN A 106 8.98 -17.25 -7.67
N TYR A 107 7.92 -16.59 -7.16
CA TYR A 107 7.40 -16.86 -5.83
C TYR A 107 5.90 -17.13 -5.87
N ASP A 108 5.46 -18.12 -5.09
CA ASP A 108 4.04 -18.47 -4.95
C ASP A 108 3.31 -17.50 -4.04
N LEU A 109 4.02 -16.95 -3.04
CA LEU A 109 3.48 -15.94 -2.16
C LEU A 109 4.53 -14.84 -1.90
N ILE A 110 4.09 -13.59 -2.05
CA ILE A 110 4.87 -12.42 -1.65
C ILE A 110 4.08 -11.68 -0.57
N LEU A 111 4.66 -11.56 0.63
CA LEU A 111 4.06 -10.91 1.79
C LEU A 111 4.88 -9.69 2.19
N GLY A 112 4.25 -8.68 2.79
CA GLY A 112 5.02 -7.60 3.39
C GLY A 112 4.25 -6.31 3.61
N ASN A 113 4.99 -5.36 4.16
CA ASN A 113 4.61 -3.96 4.31
C ASN A 113 5.72 -3.11 3.65
N PRO A 114 5.62 -2.79 2.35
CA PRO A 114 6.67 -2.06 1.66
C PRO A 114 6.84 -0.64 2.24
N PRO A 115 8.04 -0.05 2.17
CA PRO A 115 8.31 1.24 2.80
C PRO A 115 7.56 2.39 2.11
N TYR A 116 6.92 3.29 2.90
CA TYR A 116 6.18 4.46 2.41
C TYR A 116 7.08 5.69 2.28
N ILE A 117 8.14 5.59 1.46
CA ILE A 117 9.13 6.65 1.28
C ILE A 117 8.72 7.54 0.12
N ARG A 118 8.59 8.85 0.39
CA ARG A 118 8.35 9.82 -0.67
C ARG A 118 9.59 9.96 -1.56
N TYR A 119 9.40 10.15 -2.85
CA TYR A 119 10.45 10.26 -3.87
C TYR A 119 11.64 11.15 -3.46
N GLN A 120 11.37 12.28 -2.83
CA GLN A 120 12.40 13.23 -2.42
C GLN A 120 13.38 12.72 -1.37
N TYR A 121 13.01 11.68 -0.61
CA TYR A 121 13.86 11.08 0.43
C TYR A 121 14.64 9.85 -0.05
N LEU A 122 14.40 9.41 -1.27
CA LEU A 122 15.14 8.31 -1.89
C LEU A 122 16.51 8.75 -2.35
N LYS A 123 17.49 7.83 -2.32
CA LYS A 123 18.80 8.03 -2.94
C LYS A 123 18.66 8.11 -4.47
N GLU A 124 19.59 8.74 -5.15
CA GLU A 124 19.54 8.93 -6.61
C GLU A 124 19.45 7.59 -7.35
N SER A 125 20.28 6.61 -6.99
CA SER A 125 20.26 5.26 -7.55
C SER A 125 18.90 4.57 -7.38
N GLN A 126 18.27 4.72 -6.22
CA GLN A 126 16.93 4.18 -5.97
C GLN A 126 15.86 4.86 -6.85
N ARG A 127 15.95 6.18 -7.05
CA ARG A 127 15.04 6.93 -7.93
C ARG A 127 15.16 6.47 -9.38
N GLU A 128 16.39 6.26 -9.85
CA GLU A 128 16.66 5.78 -11.20
C GLU A 128 16.07 4.38 -11.41
N MET A 129 16.35 3.45 -10.49
CA MET A 129 15.81 2.08 -10.57
C MET A 129 14.29 2.05 -10.54
N GLN A 130 13.67 2.78 -9.61
CA GLN A 130 12.21 2.89 -9.58
C GLN A 130 11.65 3.45 -10.88
N SER A 131 12.27 4.51 -11.42
CA SER A 131 11.86 5.11 -12.69
C SER A 131 11.95 4.11 -13.85
N GLN A 132 13.03 3.32 -13.90
CA GLN A 132 13.20 2.26 -14.91
C GLN A 132 12.13 1.18 -14.79
N ILE A 133 11.85 0.69 -13.58
CA ILE A 133 10.80 -0.30 -13.33
C ILE A 133 9.44 0.23 -13.80
N LEU A 134 9.08 1.45 -13.40
CA LEU A 134 7.78 2.03 -13.75
C LEU A 134 7.64 2.26 -15.27
N THR A 135 8.65 2.87 -15.88
CA THR A 135 8.59 3.21 -17.31
C THR A 135 8.64 1.98 -18.23
N SER A 136 9.38 0.93 -17.84
CA SER A 136 9.40 -0.35 -18.59
C SER A 136 8.02 -1.03 -18.64
N HIS A 137 7.11 -0.66 -17.73
CA HIS A 137 5.73 -1.16 -17.68
C HIS A 137 4.69 -0.11 -18.12
N GLY A 138 5.12 0.92 -18.87
CA GLY A 138 4.24 1.93 -19.46
C GLY A 138 3.69 2.96 -18.45
N MET A 139 4.21 3.00 -17.25
CA MET A 139 3.82 3.97 -16.24
C MET A 139 4.69 5.23 -16.31
N LYS A 140 4.10 6.38 -15.96
CA LYS A 140 4.85 7.64 -15.89
C LYS A 140 5.66 7.69 -14.59
N ALA A 141 6.98 7.80 -14.71
CA ALA A 141 7.80 8.15 -13.56
C ALA A 141 7.65 9.65 -13.25
N ASN A 142 7.16 9.99 -12.07
CA ASN A 142 7.05 11.37 -11.62
C ASN A 142 7.49 11.51 -10.15
N LYS A 143 7.82 12.74 -9.75
CA LYS A 143 8.33 13.05 -8.40
C LYS A 143 7.29 12.94 -7.27
N LEU A 144 6.05 12.62 -7.58
CA LEU A 144 4.96 12.45 -6.61
C LEU A 144 4.79 10.99 -6.20
N ILE A 145 5.39 10.05 -6.94
CA ILE A 145 5.23 8.62 -6.70
C ILE A 145 6.00 8.21 -5.44
N ASN A 146 5.31 7.50 -4.57
CA ASN A 146 5.89 6.91 -3.37
C ASN A 146 6.55 5.56 -3.69
N ALA A 147 7.59 5.16 -2.94
CA ALA A 147 8.38 3.95 -3.17
C ALA A 147 7.54 2.66 -3.24
N TRP A 148 6.51 2.52 -2.41
CA TRP A 148 5.66 1.33 -2.38
C TRP A 148 5.05 0.98 -3.75
N VAL A 149 4.86 1.96 -4.64
CA VAL A 149 4.34 1.74 -6.00
C VAL A 149 5.30 0.88 -6.82
N ALA A 150 6.59 1.23 -6.82
CA ALA A 150 7.60 0.47 -7.54
C ALA A 150 7.84 -0.92 -6.90
N PHE A 151 7.73 -1.03 -5.56
CA PHE A 151 7.77 -2.31 -4.87
C PHE A 151 6.67 -3.26 -5.37
N ILE A 152 5.42 -2.80 -5.45
CA ILE A 152 4.31 -3.63 -5.95
C ILE A 152 4.58 -4.07 -7.39
N VAL A 153 4.98 -3.16 -8.27
CA VAL A 153 5.24 -3.49 -9.68
C VAL A 153 6.32 -4.56 -9.79
N ALA A 154 7.44 -4.38 -9.10
CA ALA A 154 8.53 -5.34 -9.07
C ALA A 154 8.09 -6.71 -8.51
N CYS A 155 7.34 -6.72 -7.39
CA CYS A 155 6.83 -7.94 -6.80
C CYS A 155 5.85 -8.69 -7.71
N VAL A 156 4.96 -8.00 -8.40
CA VAL A 156 4.05 -8.65 -9.37
C VAL A 156 4.82 -9.33 -10.50
N GLN A 157 5.99 -8.82 -10.92
CA GLN A 157 6.85 -9.48 -11.90
C GLN A 157 7.50 -10.76 -11.36
N LEU A 158 7.75 -10.81 -10.05
CA LEU A 158 8.36 -11.97 -9.39
C LEU A 158 7.35 -13.07 -9.00
N LEU A 159 6.05 -12.85 -9.19
CA LEU A 159 5.04 -13.88 -8.92
C LEU A 159 5.11 -15.03 -9.94
N SER A 160 4.95 -16.26 -9.47
CA SER A 160 4.69 -17.43 -10.31
C SER A 160 3.34 -17.29 -11.04
N GLU A 161 3.04 -18.18 -11.99
CA GLU A 161 1.82 -18.09 -12.82
C GLU A 161 0.51 -18.09 -12.01
N LYS A 162 0.52 -18.71 -10.84
CA LYS A 162 -0.59 -18.74 -9.87
C LYS A 162 -0.23 -18.06 -8.55
N GLY A 163 0.85 -17.28 -8.58
CA GLY A 163 1.38 -16.62 -7.39
C GLY A 163 0.46 -15.53 -6.85
N LYS A 164 0.59 -15.25 -5.57
CA LYS A 164 -0.19 -14.27 -4.84
C LYS A 164 0.70 -13.26 -4.14
N ILE A 165 0.21 -12.04 -4.04
CA ILE A 165 0.85 -10.97 -3.28
C ILE A 165 -0.12 -10.46 -2.22
N ALA A 166 0.34 -10.27 -0.99
CA ALA A 166 -0.43 -9.67 0.08
C ALA A 166 0.40 -8.61 0.80
N PHE A 167 0.02 -7.36 0.61
CA PHE A 167 0.73 -6.21 1.13
C PHE A 167 -0.16 -5.31 1.98
N VAL A 168 0.42 -4.75 3.03
CA VAL A 168 -0.14 -3.57 3.71
C VAL A 168 0.32 -2.35 2.93
N ILE A 169 -0.60 -1.55 2.40
CA ILE A 169 -0.27 -0.38 1.57
C ILE A 169 -1.15 0.81 1.93
N PRO A 170 -0.73 2.05 1.60
CA PRO A 170 -1.57 3.22 1.80
C PRO A 170 -2.92 3.12 1.08
N ALA A 171 -4.00 3.54 1.74
CA ALA A 171 -5.34 3.63 1.15
C ALA A 171 -5.40 4.58 -0.07
N GLU A 172 -4.35 5.37 -0.26
CA GLU A 172 -4.12 6.19 -1.44
C GLU A 172 -4.29 5.43 -2.77
N ILE A 173 -4.02 4.12 -2.81
CA ILE A 173 -4.23 3.28 -3.99
C ILE A 173 -5.67 3.41 -4.54
N LEU A 174 -6.64 3.65 -3.68
CA LEU A 174 -8.05 3.72 -4.05
C LEU A 174 -8.39 4.94 -4.92
N GLN A 175 -7.74 6.08 -4.70
CA GLN A 175 -8.26 7.33 -5.27
C GLN A 175 -7.22 8.33 -5.79
N VAL A 176 -5.95 8.28 -5.34
CA VAL A 176 -5.00 9.32 -5.74
C VAL A 176 -4.61 9.24 -7.21
N ALA A 177 -4.35 10.39 -7.80
CA ALA A 177 -4.06 10.51 -9.22
C ALA A 177 -2.75 9.79 -9.61
N TYR A 178 -1.70 9.87 -8.78
CA TYR A 178 -0.43 9.23 -9.11
C TYR A 178 -0.49 7.69 -9.13
N ALA A 179 -1.49 7.08 -8.46
CA ALA A 179 -1.70 5.64 -8.47
C ALA A 179 -2.58 5.15 -9.65
N GLU A 180 -2.99 6.03 -10.56
CA GLU A 180 -3.81 5.69 -11.73
C GLU A 180 -3.12 4.65 -12.63
N ASP A 181 -1.87 4.90 -12.98
CA ASP A 181 -1.10 3.98 -13.81
C ASP A 181 -0.85 2.64 -13.09
N LEU A 182 -0.65 2.66 -11.76
CA LEU A 182 -0.54 1.45 -10.95
C LEU A 182 -1.84 0.62 -10.99
N ARG A 183 -2.99 1.27 -10.78
CA ARG A 183 -4.29 0.57 -10.85
C ARG A 183 -4.49 -0.12 -12.21
N LEU A 184 -4.16 0.58 -13.29
CA LEU A 184 -4.22 0.01 -14.64
C LEU A 184 -3.25 -1.16 -14.80
N TYR A 185 -2.01 -1.02 -14.31
CA TYR A 185 -1.01 -2.09 -14.34
C TYR A 185 -1.49 -3.33 -13.59
N LEU A 186 -1.99 -3.18 -12.38
CA LEU A 186 -2.52 -4.29 -11.56
C LEU A 186 -3.72 -4.97 -12.25
N ALA A 187 -4.65 -4.17 -12.79
CA ALA A 187 -5.80 -4.67 -13.55
C ALA A 187 -5.39 -5.49 -14.80
N ASN A 188 -4.25 -5.18 -15.41
CA ASN A 188 -3.74 -5.92 -16.56
C ASN A 188 -3.02 -7.20 -16.18
N ASN A 189 -2.32 -7.23 -15.05
CA ASN A 189 -1.38 -8.29 -14.66
C ASN A 189 -1.93 -9.28 -13.62
N LEU A 190 -3.04 -8.96 -12.96
CA LEU A 190 -3.68 -9.82 -11.96
C LEU A 190 -5.06 -10.28 -12.43
N ALA A 191 -5.43 -11.51 -12.08
CA ALA A 191 -6.76 -12.05 -12.32
C ALA A 191 -7.75 -11.59 -11.23
N LYS A 192 -7.33 -11.64 -9.97
CA LYS A 192 -8.18 -11.22 -8.85
C LYS A 192 -7.46 -10.19 -7.99
N ILE A 193 -8.22 -9.18 -7.55
CA ILE A 193 -7.76 -8.15 -6.63
C ILE A 193 -8.75 -8.06 -5.47
N THR A 194 -8.25 -8.22 -4.25
CA THR A 194 -9.03 -7.99 -3.03
C THR A 194 -8.39 -6.83 -2.25
N LEU A 195 -9.20 -5.87 -1.85
CA LEU A 195 -8.80 -4.78 -0.98
C LEU A 195 -9.59 -4.89 0.32
N ILE A 196 -8.90 -4.96 1.45
CA ILE A 196 -9.53 -5.01 2.76
C ILE A 196 -9.25 -3.67 3.43
N THR A 197 -10.31 -2.94 3.74
CA THR A 197 -10.26 -1.63 4.40
C THR A 197 -10.72 -1.74 5.84
N PHE A 198 -10.30 -0.81 6.68
CA PHE A 198 -10.62 -0.81 8.11
C PHE A 198 -11.24 0.53 8.50
N GLU A 199 -12.35 0.48 9.26
CA GLU A 199 -12.97 1.70 9.81
C GLU A 199 -12.11 2.32 10.92
N GLN A 200 -11.39 1.49 11.67
CA GLN A 200 -10.47 1.92 12.72
C GLN A 200 -9.03 1.86 12.21
N LEU A 201 -8.22 2.84 12.64
CA LEU A 201 -6.79 2.86 12.29
C LEU A 201 -6.09 1.58 12.76
N VAL A 202 -5.47 0.87 11.82
CA VAL A 202 -4.67 -0.34 12.08
C VAL A 202 -3.36 0.01 12.80
N PHE A 203 -2.85 1.20 12.53
CA PHE A 203 -1.65 1.76 13.16
C PHE A 203 -2.05 2.96 14.04
N PRO A 204 -2.39 2.75 15.32
CA PRO A 204 -2.92 3.81 16.19
C PRO A 204 -1.94 4.97 16.41
N ASP A 205 -0.64 4.72 16.27
CA ASP A 205 0.42 5.72 16.45
C ASP A 205 0.70 6.54 15.17
N ILE A 206 0.00 6.26 14.07
CA ILE A 206 0.22 6.87 12.76
C ILE A 206 -1.13 7.23 12.14
N GLU A 207 -1.29 8.48 11.74
CA GLU A 207 -2.47 8.96 11.00
C GLU A 207 -2.47 8.50 9.52
N GLN A 208 -1.96 7.30 9.24
CA GLN A 208 -1.91 6.75 7.89
C GLN A 208 -2.99 5.69 7.72
N GLU A 209 -3.96 5.98 6.89
CA GLU A 209 -4.94 4.98 6.45
C GLU A 209 -4.27 3.96 5.54
N VAL A 210 -4.47 2.68 5.85
CA VAL A 210 -3.92 1.57 5.07
C VAL A 210 -5.01 0.60 4.63
N VAL A 211 -4.70 -0.15 3.60
CA VAL A 211 -5.50 -1.29 3.13
C VAL A 211 -4.60 -2.53 3.05
N VAL A 212 -5.18 -3.70 3.30
CA VAL A 212 -4.53 -4.95 2.90
C VAL A 212 -4.90 -5.21 1.44
N PHE A 213 -3.90 -5.16 0.58
CA PHE A 213 -4.01 -5.46 -0.83
C PHE A 213 -3.64 -6.93 -1.06
N ILE A 214 -4.52 -7.69 -1.69
CA ILE A 214 -4.25 -9.06 -2.14
C ILE A 214 -4.43 -9.11 -3.64
N GLY A 215 -3.39 -9.51 -4.35
CA GLY A 215 -3.39 -9.72 -5.79
C GLY A 215 -3.09 -11.17 -6.12
N GLU A 216 -3.83 -11.74 -7.08
CA GLU A 216 -3.67 -13.12 -7.50
C GLU A 216 -3.44 -13.19 -9.02
N LYS A 217 -2.34 -13.82 -9.45
CA LYS A 217 -2.15 -14.18 -10.86
C LYS A 217 -3.00 -15.41 -11.21
N GLY A 218 -3.36 -15.55 -12.47
CA GLY A 218 -4.10 -16.70 -12.99
C GLY A 218 -4.73 -16.39 -14.33
N GLU A 219 -5.39 -17.40 -14.91
CA GLU A 219 -6.13 -17.29 -16.18
C GLU A 219 -7.63 -17.04 -15.98
N GLU A 220 -8.08 -16.88 -14.74
CA GLU A 220 -9.47 -16.69 -14.39
C GLU A 220 -10.03 -15.34 -14.86
N GLU A 221 -11.35 -15.21 -14.90
CA GLU A 221 -12.00 -13.94 -15.19
C GLU A 221 -11.56 -12.86 -14.20
N LYS A 222 -11.15 -11.70 -14.75
CA LYS A 222 -10.64 -10.59 -13.96
C LYS A 222 -11.71 -9.98 -13.05
N GLY A 223 -11.38 -9.85 -11.78
CA GLY A 223 -12.29 -9.33 -10.80
C GLY A 223 -11.61 -8.53 -9.69
N ILE A 224 -12.37 -7.59 -9.12
CA ILE A 224 -11.98 -6.81 -7.95
C ILE A 224 -13.09 -6.86 -6.91
N ARG A 225 -12.72 -6.92 -5.63
CA ARG A 225 -13.65 -6.73 -4.52
C ARG A 225 -13.02 -5.87 -3.43
N ILE A 226 -13.88 -5.16 -2.73
CA ILE A 226 -13.53 -4.44 -1.50
C ILE A 226 -14.27 -5.10 -0.35
N ILE A 227 -13.58 -5.31 0.76
CA ILE A 227 -14.12 -5.87 1.99
C ILE A 227 -13.86 -4.84 3.08
N GLU A 228 -14.94 -4.35 3.67
CA GLU A 228 -14.87 -3.38 4.76
C GLU A 228 -14.91 -4.12 6.10
N MET A 229 -13.94 -3.84 6.97
CA MET A 229 -13.80 -4.44 8.28
C MET A 229 -13.82 -3.36 9.36
N ASN A 230 -14.56 -3.58 10.43
CA ASN A 230 -14.55 -2.61 11.53
C ASN A 230 -13.17 -2.52 12.20
N ASN A 231 -12.51 -3.68 12.39
CA ASN A 231 -11.21 -3.78 13.04
C ASN A 231 -10.51 -5.11 12.72
N LEU A 232 -9.29 -5.30 13.23
CA LEU A 232 -8.49 -6.52 13.02
C LEU A 232 -9.11 -7.81 13.59
N ARG A 233 -10.00 -7.74 14.58
CA ARG A 233 -10.58 -8.96 15.19
C ARG A 233 -11.47 -9.73 14.21
N GLY A 234 -12.19 -9.02 13.35
CA GLY A 234 -13.00 -9.64 12.29
C GLY A 234 -12.16 -10.23 11.15
N PHE A 235 -10.92 -9.78 11.02
CA PHE A 235 -10.05 -10.18 9.92
C PHE A 235 -9.68 -11.68 9.98
N ALA A 236 -9.41 -12.21 11.17
CA ALA A 236 -9.11 -13.63 11.37
C ALA A 236 -10.28 -14.60 11.02
N GLN A 237 -11.48 -14.06 10.83
CA GLN A 237 -12.66 -14.86 10.45
C GLN A 237 -13.01 -14.70 8.95
N LEU A 238 -12.19 -13.98 8.20
CA LEU A 238 -12.44 -13.67 6.81
C LEU A 238 -12.25 -14.91 5.92
N ASP A 239 -13.30 -15.32 5.23
CA ASP A 239 -13.24 -16.36 4.22
C ASP A 239 -13.12 -15.74 2.82
N LEU A 240 -11.92 -15.84 2.25
CA LEU A 240 -11.65 -15.35 0.89
C LEU A 240 -12.29 -16.21 -0.21
N SER A 241 -12.81 -17.40 0.10
CA SER A 241 -13.47 -18.27 -0.90
C SER A 241 -14.83 -17.73 -1.33
N GLN A 242 -15.45 -16.85 -0.52
CA GLN A 242 -16.74 -16.25 -0.84
C GLN A 242 -16.63 -15.37 -2.08
N ASN A 243 -17.53 -15.56 -3.03
CA ASN A 243 -17.66 -14.71 -4.21
C ASN A 243 -18.17 -13.31 -3.80
N GLY A 244 -17.64 -12.30 -4.37
CA GLY A 244 -18.00 -10.89 -4.17
C GLY A 244 -17.23 -10.02 -5.17
N PHE A 245 -16.62 -10.70 -6.15
CA PHE A 245 -15.85 -10.00 -7.17
C PHE A 245 -16.78 -9.32 -8.17
N GLN A 246 -16.57 -8.03 -8.33
CA GLN A 246 -17.12 -7.24 -9.43
C GLN A 246 -16.18 -7.31 -10.62
N LYS A 247 -16.71 -7.18 -11.83
CA LYS A 247 -15.90 -7.15 -13.05
C LYS A 247 -14.91 -5.98 -13.00
N LEU A 248 -13.64 -6.30 -13.14
CA LEU A 248 -12.58 -5.29 -13.18
C LEU A 248 -12.63 -4.54 -14.51
N GLN A 249 -12.95 -3.26 -14.47
CA GLN A 249 -12.96 -2.39 -15.64
C GLN A 249 -11.62 -1.66 -15.76
N HIS A 250 -10.98 -1.77 -16.94
CA HIS A 250 -9.69 -1.15 -17.26
C HIS A 250 -9.84 0.35 -17.59
N VAL A 251 -10.49 1.09 -16.73
CA VAL A 251 -10.60 2.54 -16.87
C VAL A 251 -9.69 3.20 -15.86
N LYS A 252 -9.17 4.35 -16.22
CA LYS A 252 -8.35 5.22 -15.36
C LYS A 252 -9.18 5.86 -14.24
N GLU A 253 -10.05 5.10 -13.61
CA GLU A 253 -10.95 5.55 -12.59
C GLU A 253 -10.46 5.19 -11.19
N LYS A 254 -10.99 5.91 -10.20
CA LYS A 254 -10.77 5.62 -8.80
C LYS A 254 -11.41 4.27 -8.44
N TRP A 255 -10.71 3.45 -7.66
CA TRP A 255 -11.27 2.19 -7.17
C TRP A 255 -12.29 2.37 -6.05
N THR A 256 -12.47 3.57 -5.54
CA THR A 256 -13.58 3.88 -4.63
C THR A 256 -14.95 3.55 -5.20
N LYS A 257 -15.10 3.43 -6.53
CA LYS A 257 -16.34 2.99 -7.16
C LYS A 257 -16.75 1.55 -6.79
N TYR A 258 -15.82 0.70 -6.37
CA TYR A 258 -16.10 -0.68 -6.00
C TYR A 258 -16.59 -0.86 -4.56
N PHE A 259 -16.76 0.23 -3.79
CA PHE A 259 -17.49 0.19 -2.51
C PHE A 259 -19.00 0.06 -2.71
N VAL A 260 -19.50 0.44 -3.86
CA VAL A 260 -20.92 0.32 -4.21
C VAL A 260 -21.16 -0.93 -5.05
N ASN A 261 -22.32 -1.54 -4.91
CA ASN A 261 -22.72 -2.70 -5.71
C ASN A 261 -23.15 -2.30 -7.14
N ALA A 262 -23.44 -3.29 -7.99
CA ALA A 262 -23.78 -3.05 -9.39
C ALA A 262 -25.09 -2.27 -9.56
N GLU A 263 -26.07 -2.48 -8.68
CA GLU A 263 -27.37 -1.78 -8.71
C GLU A 263 -27.21 -0.30 -8.33
N GLU A 264 -26.47 -0.04 -7.27
CA GLU A 264 -26.11 1.32 -6.84
C GLU A 264 -25.31 2.05 -7.91
N MET A 265 -24.39 1.36 -8.57
CA MET A 265 -23.61 1.94 -9.68
C MET A 265 -24.51 2.27 -10.87
N SER A 266 -25.48 1.42 -11.20
CA SER A 266 -26.47 1.69 -12.26
C SER A 266 -27.28 2.94 -11.93
N LEU A 267 -27.77 3.03 -10.69
CA LEU A 267 -28.50 4.21 -10.22
C LEU A 267 -27.68 5.51 -10.32
N ILE A 268 -26.40 5.45 -9.93
CA ILE A 268 -25.49 6.60 -10.06
C ILE A 268 -25.34 7.02 -11.53
N GLN A 269 -25.24 6.04 -12.45
CA GLN A 269 -25.13 6.30 -13.88
C GLN A 269 -26.43 6.93 -14.44
N GLU A 270 -27.59 6.42 -14.03
CA GLU A 270 -28.88 6.97 -14.40
C GLU A 270 -29.03 8.42 -13.91
N LEU A 271 -28.69 8.70 -12.64
CA LEU A 271 -28.71 10.05 -12.09
C LEU A 271 -27.78 11.02 -12.83
N ARG A 272 -26.58 10.56 -13.22
CA ARG A 272 -25.64 11.37 -14.03
C ARG A 272 -26.15 11.66 -15.44
N ALA A 273 -26.93 10.78 -16.01
CA ALA A 273 -27.52 10.95 -17.35
C ALA A 273 -28.82 11.80 -17.33
N ASP A 274 -29.46 11.92 -16.19
CA ASP A 274 -30.72 12.65 -16.04
C ASP A 274 -30.47 14.16 -15.98
N LYS A 275 -31.00 14.88 -16.98
CA LYS A 275 -30.84 16.33 -17.12
C LYS A 275 -31.45 17.17 -15.98
N ARG A 276 -32.23 16.55 -15.09
CA ARG A 276 -32.74 17.19 -13.89
C ARG A 276 -31.70 17.39 -12.80
N PHE A 277 -30.58 16.66 -12.89
CA PHE A 277 -29.44 16.78 -11.99
C PHE A 277 -28.28 17.42 -12.72
N ALA A 278 -27.65 18.38 -12.10
CA ALA A 278 -26.46 19.05 -12.60
C ALA A 278 -25.27 18.82 -11.66
N GLN A 279 -24.06 18.81 -12.20
CA GLN A 279 -22.87 18.72 -11.38
C GLN A 279 -22.65 20.05 -10.63
N PHE A 280 -22.15 19.98 -9.39
CA PHE A 280 -21.87 21.19 -8.61
C PHE A 280 -20.95 22.17 -9.35
N SER A 281 -20.04 21.65 -10.19
CA SER A 281 -19.16 22.46 -11.04
C SER A 281 -19.88 23.40 -12.01
N GLU A 282 -21.17 23.19 -12.28
CA GLU A 282 -21.99 24.08 -13.08
C GLU A 282 -22.47 25.29 -12.27
N TYR A 283 -22.49 25.19 -10.95
CA TYR A 283 -22.98 26.24 -10.04
C TYR A 283 -21.86 26.94 -9.28
N GLY A 284 -20.70 26.31 -9.14
CA GLY A 284 -19.61 26.87 -8.37
C GLY A 284 -18.30 26.10 -8.50
N ILE A 285 -17.25 26.70 -7.99
CA ILE A 285 -15.92 26.15 -7.95
C ILE A 285 -15.54 25.91 -6.49
N ILE A 286 -15.13 24.67 -6.16
CA ILE A 286 -14.56 24.34 -4.86
C ILE A 286 -13.06 24.29 -5.03
N ASN A 287 -12.35 25.19 -4.36
CA ASN A 287 -10.89 25.20 -4.32
C ASN A 287 -10.42 24.99 -2.87
N VAL A 288 -9.25 24.39 -2.73
CA VAL A 288 -8.48 24.49 -1.49
C VAL A 288 -8.20 25.98 -1.28
N GLY A 289 -8.58 26.54 -0.16
CA GLY A 289 -8.40 27.97 0.12
C GLY A 289 -6.93 28.39 0.06
N ILE A 290 -6.56 29.45 0.75
CA ILE A 290 -5.18 29.93 0.75
C ILE A 290 -4.27 28.90 1.46
N THR A 291 -3.30 28.34 0.74
CA THR A 291 -2.27 27.49 1.32
C THR A 291 -1.11 28.38 1.76
N THR A 292 -0.98 28.63 3.05
CA THR A 292 0.00 29.56 3.60
C THR A 292 1.41 28.99 3.72
N GLY A 293 1.55 27.65 3.75
CA GLY A 293 2.80 26.97 4.07
C GLY A 293 3.21 27.07 5.56
N ASN A 294 2.73 28.07 6.29
CA ASN A 294 2.95 28.25 7.73
C ASN A 294 1.76 28.97 8.37
N ASN A 295 0.76 28.21 8.77
CA ASN A 295 -0.45 28.76 9.38
C ASN A 295 -0.15 29.56 10.66
N GLY A 296 0.83 29.14 11.47
CA GLY A 296 1.20 29.84 12.70
C GLY A 296 1.72 31.27 12.46
N TYR A 297 2.22 31.55 11.27
CA TYR A 297 2.68 32.88 10.87
C TYR A 297 1.63 33.69 10.12
N PHE A 298 0.91 33.05 9.21
CA PHE A 298 -0.03 33.72 8.32
C PHE A 298 -1.46 33.82 8.86
N SER A 299 -1.81 33.07 9.92
CA SER A 299 -3.11 33.18 10.60
C SER A 299 -2.94 33.91 11.92
N ILE A 300 -3.59 35.04 12.07
CA ILE A 300 -3.54 35.89 13.25
C ILE A 300 -4.94 36.06 13.82
N THR A 301 -5.03 36.35 15.12
CA THR A 301 -6.29 36.68 15.79
C THR A 301 -6.75 38.09 15.41
N GLU A 302 -8.04 38.38 15.58
CA GLU A 302 -8.61 39.70 15.38
C GLU A 302 -7.93 40.75 16.27
N GLU A 303 -7.67 40.41 17.55
CA GLU A 303 -6.94 41.28 18.49
C GLU A 303 -5.54 41.64 17.98
N THR A 304 -4.81 40.66 17.40
CA THR A 304 -3.48 40.90 16.80
C THR A 304 -3.59 41.82 15.57
N SER A 305 -4.63 41.63 14.74
CA SER A 305 -4.87 42.46 13.57
C SER A 305 -5.16 43.91 13.95
N GLU A 306 -5.96 44.14 14.99
CA GLU A 306 -6.26 45.48 15.51
C GLU A 306 -5.02 46.10 16.16
N GLN A 307 -4.30 45.37 17.01
CA GLN A 307 -3.11 45.87 17.70
C GLN A 307 -2.07 46.41 16.73
N TYR A 308 -1.87 45.74 15.60
CA TYR A 308 -0.88 46.10 14.59
C TYR A 308 -1.45 46.83 13.38
N GLN A 309 -2.74 47.20 13.40
CA GLN A 309 -3.45 47.92 12.32
C GLN A 309 -3.37 47.21 10.97
N LEU A 310 -3.58 45.88 10.97
CA LEU A 310 -3.43 45.02 9.78
C LEU A 310 -4.74 44.77 9.03
N SER A 311 -5.83 45.42 9.39
CA SER A 311 -7.17 45.22 8.80
C SER A 311 -7.22 45.39 7.29
N GLU A 312 -6.37 46.28 6.71
CA GLU A 312 -6.33 46.51 5.26
C GLU A 312 -5.55 45.44 4.49
N VAL A 313 -4.73 44.63 5.19
CA VAL A 313 -3.84 43.58 4.58
C VAL A 313 -4.21 42.18 5.02
N THR A 314 -5.25 42.01 5.82
CA THR A 314 -5.75 40.72 6.27
C THR A 314 -7.12 40.40 5.69
N LEU A 315 -7.42 39.12 5.49
CA LEU A 315 -8.74 38.64 5.05
C LEU A 315 -9.32 37.73 6.13
N PRO A 316 -10.63 37.71 6.35
CA PRO A 316 -11.29 36.80 7.27
C PRO A 316 -11.02 35.36 6.84
N LEU A 317 -10.54 34.51 7.76
CA LEU A 317 -10.36 33.11 7.57
C LEU A 317 -11.47 32.36 8.31
N ILE A 318 -12.21 31.53 7.58
CA ILE A 318 -13.19 30.60 8.15
C ILE A 318 -12.47 29.25 8.20
N GLY A 319 -12.22 28.73 9.41
CA GLY A 319 -11.57 27.45 9.67
C GLY A 319 -12.55 26.37 10.07
#